data_2a1428a844f9812f608cf6518427f901
#
_entry.id   2a1428a844f9812f608cf6518427f901
#
_cell.length_a   1.000
_cell.length_b   1.000
_cell.length_c   1.000
_cell.angle_alpha   90.00
_cell.angle_beta   90.00
_cell.angle_gamma   90.00
#
_symmetry.space_group_name_H-M   'P 1'
#
loop_
_entity.id
_entity.type
_entity.pdbx_description
1 polymer ?
#
loop_
_entity_poly.entity_id
_entity_poly.type
_entity_poly.pdbx_seq_one_letter_code
_entity_poly.pdbx_strand_id
1 'polypeptide(L)'
;MVNSMLPPREWTEPTGTWMQYVSKAPASRTDVIAMQEALDAKLLERQARDAGICPVREDLYAQCFDELIRQLTLDGPERGLLLLRVRDEVRMTVDAYKVLYDSSVTFGVRKQLQAEQGMAELQGRVAELEAENKDLENRVLELRNGVEVVEKRASEHKAMADKKRKDEIDFLKYQGQHLDQFLRQLGPAAK
;
A
#
# COMPACT_ATOMS: atom_id res chain seq x y z
N MET A 1 38.70 32.05 26.41
CA MET A 1 37.25 31.80 26.61
C MET A 1 36.46 31.80 25.30
N VAL A 2 36.47 32.88 24.47
CA VAL A 2 35.76 32.87 23.15
C VAL A 2 36.20 31.71 22.28
N ASN A 3 37.52 31.46 22.13
CA ASN A 3 38.04 30.34 21.31
C ASN A 3 37.75 28.93 21.88
N SER A 4 37.37 28.81 23.16
CA SER A 4 36.95 27.52 23.71
C SER A 4 35.47 27.25 23.52
N MET A 5 34.64 28.29 23.31
CA MET A 5 33.23 28.18 22.97
C MET A 5 32.99 28.07 21.44
N LEU A 6 33.79 28.82 20.69
CA LEU A 6 33.78 28.85 19.22
C LEU A 6 35.21 28.51 18.75
N PRO A 7 35.47 27.23 18.45
CA PRO A 7 36.81 26.80 18.02
C PRO A 7 37.18 27.44 16.68
N PRO A 8 38.49 27.71 16.45
CA PRO A 8 38.96 28.23 15.17
C PRO A 8 38.68 27.27 14.04
N ARG A 9 38.45 27.83 12.87
CA ARG A 9 38.30 27.00 11.63
C ARG A 9 39.69 26.75 11.06
N GLU A 10 39.97 25.50 10.77
CA GLU A 10 41.19 25.05 10.09
C GLU A 10 40.84 24.49 8.72
N TRP A 11 41.59 24.87 7.71
CA TRP A 11 41.50 24.27 6.37
C TRP A 11 42.91 24.17 5.76
N THR A 12 43.09 23.17 4.91
CA THR A 12 44.35 22.90 4.24
C THR A 12 44.21 23.21 2.75
N GLU A 13 45.08 24.07 2.26
CA GLU A 13 45.23 24.39 0.85
C GLU A 13 46.58 23.87 0.35
N PRO A 14 46.83 23.80 -0.97
CA PRO A 14 48.13 23.43 -1.50
C PRO A 14 49.28 24.28 -1.01
N THR A 15 49.01 25.48 -0.58
CA THR A 15 49.96 26.48 -0.07
C THR A 15 50.29 26.33 1.42
N GLY A 16 49.49 25.54 2.19
CA GLY A 16 49.70 25.35 3.63
C GLY A 16 48.39 25.15 4.40
N THR A 17 48.51 24.98 5.70
CA THR A 17 47.38 24.91 6.64
C THR A 17 47.05 26.30 7.17
N TRP A 18 45.82 26.71 6.97
CA TRP A 18 45.31 28.01 7.42
C TRP A 18 44.43 27.84 8.64
N MET A 19 44.49 28.80 9.55
CA MET A 19 43.69 28.84 10.77
C MET A 19 43.03 30.21 10.93
N GLN A 20 41.72 30.23 11.06
CA GLN A 20 40.92 31.43 11.23
C GLN A 20 40.34 31.49 12.65
N TYR A 21 40.77 32.52 13.39
CA TYR A 21 40.26 32.79 14.73
C TYR A 21 39.04 33.70 14.69
N VAL A 22 38.21 33.57 15.72
CA VAL A 22 37.03 34.43 15.92
C VAL A 22 37.48 35.86 16.28
N SER A 23 36.85 36.87 15.69
CA SER A 23 37.12 38.28 15.94
C SER A 23 36.84 38.66 17.40
N LYS A 24 37.74 39.48 17.98
CA LYS A 24 37.59 40.02 19.32
C LYS A 24 37.02 41.47 19.33
N ALA A 25 36.59 41.98 18.17
CA ALA A 25 35.99 43.30 18.08
C ALA A 25 34.61 43.31 18.76
N PRO A 26 34.33 44.28 19.63
CA PRO A 26 33.01 44.42 20.23
C PRO A 26 31.97 44.79 19.14
N ALA A 27 30.75 44.33 19.28
CA ALA A 27 29.66 44.67 18.38
C ALA A 27 28.87 45.86 18.89
N SER A 28 28.41 46.68 17.97
CA SER A 28 27.50 47.81 18.25
C SER A 28 26.04 47.39 18.07
N ARG A 29 25.11 48.24 18.54
CA ARG A 29 23.68 48.01 18.29
C ARG A 29 23.33 48.00 16.81
N THR A 30 24.04 48.78 16.01
CA THR A 30 23.84 48.81 14.55
C THR A 30 24.27 47.52 13.90
N ASP A 31 25.29 46.84 14.41
CA ASP A 31 25.74 45.54 13.88
C ASP A 31 24.69 44.44 14.12
N VAL A 32 23.97 44.49 15.24
CA VAL A 32 22.88 43.55 15.54
C VAL A 32 21.71 43.76 14.58
N ILE A 33 21.34 45.01 14.28
CA ILE A 33 20.28 45.33 13.30
C ILE A 33 20.69 44.86 11.91
N ALA A 34 21.93 45.18 11.48
CA ALA A 34 22.45 44.74 10.19
C ALA A 34 22.51 43.21 10.06
N MET A 35 22.80 42.49 11.15
CA MET A 35 22.78 41.03 11.19
C MET A 35 21.35 40.47 10.99
N GLN A 36 20.35 41.10 11.62
CA GLN A 36 18.95 40.72 11.43
C GLN A 36 18.52 40.92 9.97
N GLU A 37 18.78 42.08 9.40
CA GLU A 37 18.46 42.37 7.99
C GLU A 37 19.19 41.41 7.03
N ALA A 38 20.45 41.10 7.31
CA ALA A 38 21.22 40.13 6.52
C ALA A 38 20.69 38.70 6.64
N LEU A 39 20.19 38.30 7.82
CA LEU A 39 19.56 37.00 8.00
C LEU A 39 18.28 36.90 7.18
N ASP A 40 17.39 37.89 7.25
CA ASP A 40 16.15 37.93 6.51
C ASP A 40 16.39 37.92 4.98
N ALA A 41 17.35 38.72 4.51
CA ALA A 41 17.75 38.73 3.11
C ALA A 41 18.27 37.35 2.62
N LYS A 42 19.12 36.69 3.41
CA LYS A 42 19.67 35.38 3.08
C LYS A 42 18.63 34.26 3.14
N LEU A 43 17.68 34.33 4.06
CA LEU A 43 16.56 33.38 4.13
C LEU A 43 15.73 33.44 2.84
N LEU A 44 15.46 34.63 2.34
CA LEU A 44 14.74 34.84 1.09
C LEU A 44 15.57 34.40 -0.12
N GLU A 45 16.82 34.84 -0.22
CA GLU A 45 17.74 34.53 -1.32
C GLU A 45 17.93 33.01 -1.49
N ARG A 46 18.14 32.29 -0.38
CA ARG A 46 18.34 30.83 -0.38
C ARG A 46 17.03 30.04 -0.34
N GLN A 47 15.87 30.69 -0.46
CA GLN A 47 14.53 30.07 -0.46
C GLN A 47 14.35 29.11 0.73
N ALA A 48 14.68 29.54 1.92
CA ALA A 48 14.50 28.75 3.12
C ALA A 48 13.01 28.50 3.39
N ARG A 49 12.65 27.28 3.78
CA ARG A 49 11.25 26.90 4.06
C ARG A 49 10.79 27.55 5.37
N ASP A 50 9.55 28.03 5.39
CA ASP A 50 8.95 28.66 6.59
C ASP A 50 8.56 27.61 7.65
N ALA A 51 8.22 26.38 7.22
CA ALA A 51 7.78 25.31 8.11
C ALA A 51 8.60 24.03 7.91
N GLY A 52 8.65 23.22 8.96
CA GLY A 52 9.33 21.93 8.97
C GLY A 52 10.85 22.06 9.11
N ILE A 53 11.54 20.93 8.94
CA ILE A 53 13.02 20.86 9.01
C ILE A 53 13.58 21.34 7.68
N CYS A 54 14.37 22.41 7.72
CA CYS A 54 15.03 23.00 6.56
C CYS A 54 16.52 23.14 6.83
N PRO A 55 17.42 22.42 6.13
CA PRO A 55 18.86 22.51 6.35
C PRO A 55 19.43 23.92 6.08
N VAL A 56 18.84 24.64 5.12
CA VAL A 56 19.27 26.02 4.80
C VAL A 56 18.96 26.96 5.95
N ARG A 57 17.76 26.87 6.53
CA ARG A 57 17.39 27.65 7.71
C ARG A 57 18.27 27.32 8.89
N GLU A 58 18.49 26.03 9.16
CA GLU A 58 19.33 25.56 10.27
C GLU A 58 20.74 26.12 10.16
N ASP A 59 21.35 26.07 8.96
CA ASP A 59 22.69 26.63 8.72
C ASP A 59 22.75 28.15 8.96
N LEU A 60 21.81 28.91 8.43
CA LEU A 60 21.75 30.35 8.59
C LEU A 60 21.52 30.78 10.05
N TYR A 61 20.62 30.11 10.74
CA TYR A 61 20.39 30.35 12.17
C TYR A 61 21.58 29.93 13.02
N ALA A 62 22.27 28.82 12.69
CA ALA A 62 23.49 28.42 13.40
C ALA A 62 24.60 29.49 13.29
N GLN A 63 24.81 30.05 12.10
CA GLN A 63 25.75 31.15 11.90
C GLN A 63 25.36 32.40 12.70
N CYS A 64 24.08 32.72 12.72
CA CYS A 64 23.57 33.85 13.52
C CYS A 64 23.76 33.61 15.04
N PHE A 65 23.48 32.39 15.52
CA PHE A 65 23.75 32.04 16.92
C PHE A 65 25.22 32.10 17.27
N ASP A 66 26.12 31.64 16.41
CA ASP A 66 27.56 31.70 16.64
C ASP A 66 28.05 33.16 16.80
N GLU A 67 27.53 34.08 15.96
CA GLU A 67 27.85 35.50 16.07
C GLU A 67 27.27 36.11 17.35
N LEU A 68 26.03 35.78 17.73
CA LEU A 68 25.45 36.24 18.99
C LEU A 68 26.20 35.72 20.22
N ILE A 69 26.63 34.46 20.19
CA ILE A 69 27.46 33.86 21.26
C ILE A 69 28.78 34.60 21.36
N ARG A 70 29.41 34.92 20.22
CA ARG A 70 30.65 35.72 20.19
C ARG A 70 30.45 37.05 20.86
N GLN A 71 29.42 37.80 20.46
CA GLN A 71 29.15 39.16 20.97
C GLN A 71 28.85 39.13 22.48
N LEU A 72 27.98 38.23 22.92
CA LEU A 72 27.62 38.08 24.34
C LEU A 72 28.80 37.60 25.19
N THR A 73 29.68 36.74 24.64
CA THR A 73 30.86 36.28 25.37
C THR A 73 31.87 37.40 25.60
N LEU A 74 31.96 38.36 24.66
CA LEU A 74 32.83 39.55 24.82
C LEU A 74 32.25 40.53 25.84
N ASP A 75 30.94 40.70 25.90
CA ASP A 75 30.25 41.56 26.86
C ASP A 75 30.21 40.92 28.27
N GLY A 76 29.85 39.63 28.34
CA GLY A 76 29.77 38.86 29.57
C GLY A 76 29.90 37.35 29.31
N PRO A 77 31.04 36.75 29.70
CA PRO A 77 31.33 35.34 29.39
C PRO A 77 30.26 34.36 29.88
N GLU A 78 29.60 34.62 30.98
CA GLU A 78 28.57 33.80 31.58
C GLU A 78 27.30 33.78 30.70
N ARG A 79 26.93 34.94 30.12
CA ARG A 79 25.81 35.07 29.19
C ARG A 79 26.09 34.33 27.90
N GLY A 80 27.31 34.41 27.37
CA GLY A 80 27.75 33.65 26.21
C GLY A 80 27.65 32.16 26.44
N LEU A 81 28.05 31.66 27.61
CA LEU A 81 27.95 30.27 27.98
C LEU A 81 26.48 29.81 28.06
N LEU A 82 25.60 30.61 28.63
CA LEU A 82 24.16 30.28 28.67
C LEU A 82 23.56 30.21 27.27
N LEU A 83 23.88 31.15 26.39
CA LEU A 83 23.39 31.12 25.01
C LEU A 83 23.95 29.94 24.24
N LEU A 84 25.19 29.54 24.47
CA LEU A 84 25.77 28.31 23.90
C LEU A 84 24.95 27.07 24.31
N ARG A 85 24.57 26.99 25.60
CA ARG A 85 23.70 25.88 26.07
C ARG A 85 22.33 25.88 25.40
N VAL A 86 21.71 27.05 25.24
CA VAL A 86 20.43 27.17 24.53
C VAL A 86 20.57 26.71 23.08
N ARG A 87 21.61 27.13 22.36
CA ARG A 87 21.89 26.68 21.01
C ARG A 87 22.02 25.16 20.92
N ASP A 88 22.79 24.56 21.83
CA ASP A 88 23.03 23.12 21.84
C ASP A 88 21.72 22.34 22.12
N GLU A 89 20.88 22.85 23.04
CA GLU A 89 19.59 22.26 23.34
C GLU A 89 18.62 22.32 22.13
N VAL A 90 18.55 23.47 21.46
CA VAL A 90 17.75 23.61 20.23
C VAL A 90 18.23 22.64 19.15
N ARG A 91 19.56 22.52 18.98
CA ARG A 91 20.16 21.59 18.02
C ARG A 91 19.82 20.14 18.34
N MET A 92 19.96 19.71 19.61
CA MET A 92 19.58 18.37 20.04
C MET A 92 18.10 18.09 19.79
N THR A 93 17.23 19.06 20.04
CA THR A 93 15.80 18.93 19.77
C THR A 93 15.53 18.74 18.29
N VAL A 94 16.14 19.53 17.41
CA VAL A 94 16.00 19.37 15.95
C VAL A 94 16.52 18.02 15.49
N ASP A 95 17.68 17.59 15.98
CA ASP A 95 18.25 16.28 15.63
C ASP A 95 17.38 15.11 16.13
N ALA A 96 16.77 15.22 17.30
CA ALA A 96 15.81 14.23 17.80
C ALA A 96 14.60 14.07 16.85
N TYR A 97 14.06 15.20 16.35
CA TYR A 97 12.97 15.16 15.36
C TYR A 97 13.41 14.58 14.01
N LYS A 98 14.64 14.86 13.55
CA LYS A 98 15.20 14.22 12.35
C LYS A 98 15.27 12.70 12.50
N VAL A 99 15.84 12.22 13.61
CA VAL A 99 15.95 10.79 13.90
C VAL A 99 14.58 10.13 14.00
N LEU A 100 13.62 10.80 14.65
CA LEU A 100 12.24 10.29 14.75
C LEU A 100 11.59 10.16 13.37
N TYR A 101 11.76 11.16 12.51
CA TYR A 101 11.25 11.14 11.15
C TYR A 101 11.85 9.98 10.33
N ASP A 102 13.18 9.84 10.33
CA ASP A 102 13.89 8.79 9.61
C ASP A 102 13.48 7.39 10.10
N SER A 103 13.34 7.24 11.42
CA SER A 103 12.85 6.01 12.03
C SER A 103 11.41 5.69 11.59
N SER A 104 10.54 6.70 11.56
CA SER A 104 9.14 6.54 11.14
C SER A 104 9.02 6.17 9.65
N VAL A 105 9.82 6.82 8.78
CA VAL A 105 9.88 6.50 7.35
C VAL A 105 10.39 5.08 7.13
N THR A 106 11.49 4.72 7.81
CA THR A 106 12.06 3.37 7.73
C THR A 106 11.07 2.30 8.17
N PHE A 107 10.35 2.56 9.27
CA PHE A 107 9.29 1.66 9.74
C PHE A 107 8.16 1.55 8.72
N GLY A 108 7.70 2.67 8.16
CA GLY A 108 6.65 2.70 7.15
C GLY A 108 7.02 1.89 5.90
N VAL A 109 8.24 2.11 5.37
CA VAL A 109 8.75 1.37 4.20
C VAL A 109 8.87 -0.12 4.49
N ARG A 110 9.39 -0.51 5.66
CA ARG A 110 9.44 -1.93 6.05
C ARG A 110 8.07 -2.56 6.13
N LYS A 111 7.08 -1.85 6.68
CA LYS A 111 5.70 -2.34 6.76
C LYS A 111 5.05 -2.44 5.39
N GLN A 112 5.30 -1.50 4.50
CA GLN A 112 4.84 -1.57 3.11
C GLN A 112 5.43 -2.79 2.40
N LEU A 113 6.75 -2.97 2.43
CA LEU A 113 7.40 -4.13 1.83
C LEU A 113 6.88 -5.46 2.41
N GLN A 114 6.67 -5.51 3.74
CA GLN A 114 6.09 -6.69 4.39
C GLN A 114 4.65 -6.97 3.93
N ALA A 115 3.84 -5.91 3.72
CA ALA A 115 2.47 -6.05 3.23
C ALA A 115 2.42 -6.46 1.74
N GLU A 116 3.38 -5.99 0.93
CA GLU A 116 3.50 -6.35 -0.48
C GLU A 116 4.09 -7.76 -0.68
N GLN A 117 4.80 -8.27 0.33
CA GLN A 117 5.38 -9.61 0.30
C GLN A 117 4.27 -10.67 0.21
N GLY A 118 4.30 -11.46 -0.84
CA GLY A 118 3.30 -12.50 -1.10
C GLY A 118 2.02 -12.00 -1.79
N MET A 119 1.80 -10.71 -1.98
CA MET A 119 0.62 -10.18 -2.69
C MET A 119 0.54 -10.71 -4.12
N ALA A 120 1.65 -10.74 -4.84
CA ALA A 120 1.69 -11.25 -6.22
C ALA A 120 1.34 -12.74 -6.30
N GLU A 121 1.83 -13.54 -5.34
CA GLU A 121 1.51 -14.96 -5.24
C GLU A 121 0.02 -15.20 -4.91
N LEU A 122 -0.51 -14.43 -3.96
CA LEU A 122 -1.94 -14.48 -3.62
C LEU A 122 -2.83 -14.05 -4.79
N GLN A 123 -2.46 -13.01 -5.52
CA GLN A 123 -3.18 -12.56 -6.72
C GLN A 123 -3.15 -13.64 -7.81
N GLY A 124 -2.00 -14.30 -8.02
CA GLY A 124 -1.88 -15.43 -8.93
C GLY A 124 -2.82 -16.59 -8.53
N ARG A 125 -2.83 -16.92 -7.24
CA ARG A 125 -3.70 -18.00 -6.72
C ARG A 125 -5.20 -17.67 -6.83
N VAL A 126 -5.58 -16.42 -6.61
CA VAL A 126 -6.96 -15.96 -6.82
C VAL A 126 -7.35 -16.12 -8.29
N ALA A 127 -6.51 -15.68 -9.23
CA ALA A 127 -6.78 -15.81 -10.66
C ALA A 127 -6.90 -17.28 -11.11
N GLU A 128 -6.05 -18.17 -10.59
CA GLU A 128 -6.15 -19.61 -10.84
C GLU A 128 -7.49 -20.18 -10.35
N LEU A 129 -7.87 -19.87 -9.10
CA LEU A 129 -9.12 -20.35 -8.51
C LEU A 129 -10.36 -19.80 -9.24
N GLU A 130 -10.32 -18.57 -9.70
CA GLU A 130 -11.39 -17.98 -10.51
C GLU A 130 -11.53 -18.68 -11.85
N ALA A 131 -10.41 -19.03 -12.50
CA ALA A 131 -10.42 -19.80 -13.74
C ALA A 131 -10.96 -21.22 -13.53
N GLU A 132 -10.49 -21.94 -12.49
CA GLU A 132 -11.00 -23.26 -12.12
C GLU A 132 -12.51 -23.23 -11.80
N ASN A 133 -12.96 -22.22 -11.09
CA ASN A 133 -14.37 -22.06 -10.75
C ASN A 133 -15.23 -21.89 -12.00
N LYS A 134 -14.79 -21.06 -12.94
CA LYS A 134 -15.47 -20.85 -14.22
C LYS A 134 -15.53 -22.15 -15.05
N ASP A 135 -14.45 -22.94 -15.07
CA ASP A 135 -14.43 -24.22 -15.78
C ASP A 135 -15.38 -25.24 -15.14
N LEU A 136 -15.39 -25.27 -13.80
CA LEU A 136 -16.33 -26.15 -13.07
C LEU A 136 -17.77 -25.72 -13.28
N GLU A 137 -18.10 -24.45 -13.32
CA GLU A 137 -19.44 -23.93 -13.63
C GLU A 137 -19.88 -24.33 -15.02
N ASN A 138 -19.00 -24.20 -16.03
CA ASN A 138 -19.28 -24.66 -17.40
C ASN A 138 -19.54 -26.16 -17.45
N ARG A 139 -18.73 -26.94 -16.74
CA ARG A 139 -18.88 -28.40 -16.68
C ARG A 139 -20.17 -28.83 -15.98
N VAL A 140 -20.57 -28.14 -14.93
CA VAL A 140 -21.86 -28.34 -14.25
C VAL A 140 -23.02 -28.04 -15.21
N LEU A 141 -22.92 -26.97 -16.00
CA LEU A 141 -23.94 -26.62 -17.01
C LEU A 141 -24.04 -27.68 -18.11
N GLU A 142 -22.90 -28.13 -18.63
CA GLU A 142 -22.88 -29.23 -19.63
C GLU A 142 -23.52 -30.52 -19.11
N LEU A 143 -23.16 -30.92 -17.88
CA LEU A 143 -23.71 -32.12 -17.26
C LEU A 143 -25.21 -31.99 -16.99
N ARG A 144 -25.69 -30.84 -16.53
CA ARG A 144 -27.13 -30.57 -16.35
C ARG A 144 -27.88 -30.67 -17.66
N ASN A 145 -27.37 -30.06 -18.72
CA ASN A 145 -27.95 -30.18 -20.07
C ASN A 145 -27.93 -31.63 -20.56
N GLY A 146 -26.85 -32.36 -20.31
CA GLY A 146 -26.74 -33.78 -20.62
C GLY A 146 -27.78 -34.63 -19.89
N VAL A 147 -27.99 -34.41 -18.60
CA VAL A 147 -29.00 -35.08 -17.79
C VAL A 147 -30.41 -34.79 -18.34
N GLU A 148 -30.72 -33.51 -18.62
CA GLU A 148 -32.02 -33.12 -19.17
C GLU A 148 -32.34 -33.84 -20.52
N VAL A 149 -31.33 -33.93 -21.42
CA VAL A 149 -31.47 -34.66 -22.69
C VAL A 149 -31.71 -36.14 -22.46
N VAL A 150 -30.98 -36.76 -21.51
CA VAL A 150 -31.18 -38.19 -21.20
C VAL A 150 -32.56 -38.44 -20.58
N GLU A 151 -32.99 -37.59 -19.64
CA GLU A 151 -34.32 -37.71 -19.02
C GLU A 151 -35.45 -37.57 -20.05
N LYS A 152 -35.32 -36.60 -20.97
CA LYS A 152 -36.28 -36.41 -22.07
C LYS A 152 -36.36 -37.62 -22.96
N ARG A 153 -35.21 -38.17 -23.41
CA ARG A 153 -35.16 -39.40 -24.22
C ARG A 153 -35.75 -40.61 -23.50
N ALA A 154 -35.44 -40.75 -22.19
CA ALA A 154 -36.00 -41.82 -21.38
C ALA A 154 -37.51 -41.72 -21.24
N SER A 155 -38.04 -40.50 -21.04
CA SER A 155 -39.47 -40.20 -20.98
C SER A 155 -40.16 -40.51 -22.31
N GLU A 156 -39.59 -40.07 -23.44
CA GLU A 156 -40.11 -40.35 -24.79
C GLU A 156 -40.12 -41.87 -25.09
N HIS A 157 -39.02 -42.57 -24.75
CA HIS A 157 -38.93 -44.02 -24.93
C HIS A 157 -39.94 -44.76 -24.07
N LYS A 158 -40.13 -44.36 -22.81
CA LYS A 158 -41.17 -44.92 -21.94
C LYS A 158 -42.58 -44.70 -22.51
N ALA A 159 -42.88 -43.45 -22.95
CA ALA A 159 -44.20 -43.19 -23.57
C ALA A 159 -44.46 -44.00 -24.82
N MET A 160 -43.42 -44.18 -25.67
CA MET A 160 -43.56 -45.06 -26.86
C MET A 160 -43.75 -46.53 -26.48
N ALA A 161 -43.04 -47.05 -25.48
CA ALA A 161 -43.19 -48.44 -25.00
C ALA A 161 -44.58 -48.66 -24.38
N ASP A 162 -45.04 -47.65 -23.56
CA ASP A 162 -46.41 -47.77 -22.99
C ASP A 162 -47.50 -47.71 -24.05
N LYS A 163 -47.33 -46.90 -25.11
CA LYS A 163 -48.23 -46.85 -26.25
C LYS A 163 -48.25 -48.17 -26.97
N LYS A 164 -47.08 -48.74 -27.34
CA LYS A 164 -47.00 -50.08 -28.00
C LYS A 164 -47.68 -51.17 -27.18
N ARG A 165 -47.40 -51.17 -25.85
CA ARG A 165 -48.04 -52.16 -24.96
C ARG A 165 -49.55 -51.99 -24.91
N LYS A 166 -50.07 -50.79 -24.91
CA LYS A 166 -51.48 -50.49 -24.94
C LYS A 166 -52.13 -51.00 -26.27
N ASP A 167 -51.49 -50.64 -27.40
CA ASP A 167 -51.94 -51.03 -28.72
C ASP A 167 -51.97 -52.56 -28.84
N GLU A 168 -50.95 -53.26 -28.29
CA GLU A 168 -50.91 -54.75 -28.28
C GLU A 168 -51.99 -55.35 -27.39
N ILE A 169 -52.24 -54.79 -26.22
CA ILE A 169 -53.32 -55.21 -25.33
C ILE A 169 -54.71 -55.03 -26.02
N ASP A 170 -54.91 -53.89 -26.65
CA ASP A 170 -56.14 -53.56 -27.32
C ASP A 170 -56.36 -54.51 -28.56
N PHE A 171 -55.30 -54.85 -29.31
CA PHE A 171 -55.30 -55.81 -30.36
C PHE A 171 -55.66 -57.24 -29.87
N LEU A 172 -55.01 -57.68 -28.79
CA LEU A 172 -55.32 -58.96 -28.18
C LEU A 172 -56.75 -59.08 -27.65
N LYS A 173 -57.27 -57.99 -27.06
CA LYS A 173 -58.68 -57.90 -26.63
C LYS A 173 -59.64 -58.02 -27.85
N TYR A 174 -59.31 -57.30 -28.92
CA TYR A 174 -60.10 -57.36 -30.15
C TYR A 174 -60.10 -58.78 -30.73
N GLN A 175 -58.93 -59.43 -30.83
CA GLN A 175 -58.85 -60.83 -31.27
C GLN A 175 -59.65 -61.79 -30.37
N GLY A 176 -59.54 -61.60 -29.04
CA GLY A 176 -60.30 -62.37 -28.07
C GLY A 176 -61.83 -62.24 -28.25
N GLN A 177 -62.31 -61.01 -28.45
CA GLN A 177 -63.71 -60.74 -28.71
C GLN A 177 -64.21 -61.42 -30.08
N HIS A 178 -63.35 -61.29 -31.07
CA HIS A 178 -63.65 -61.88 -32.38
C HIS A 178 -63.71 -63.42 -32.32
N LEU A 179 -62.73 -64.02 -31.62
CA LEU A 179 -62.76 -65.50 -31.41
C LEU A 179 -63.98 -65.95 -30.58
N ASP A 180 -64.34 -65.16 -29.54
CA ASP A 180 -65.52 -65.47 -28.73
C ASP A 180 -66.85 -65.40 -29.57
N GLN A 181 -66.94 -64.36 -30.43
CA GLN A 181 -68.05 -64.27 -31.40
C GLN A 181 -68.06 -65.43 -32.38
N PHE A 182 -66.90 -65.81 -32.91
CA PHE A 182 -66.77 -66.96 -33.81
C PHE A 182 -67.15 -68.25 -33.10
N LEU A 183 -66.70 -68.49 -31.87
CA LEU A 183 -67.10 -69.65 -31.07
C LEU A 183 -68.60 -69.67 -30.78
N ARG A 184 -69.25 -68.52 -30.53
CA ARG A 184 -70.71 -68.41 -30.35
C ARG A 184 -71.48 -68.70 -31.63
N GLN A 185 -70.91 -68.42 -32.82
CA GLN A 185 -71.52 -68.72 -34.10
C GLN A 185 -71.38 -70.22 -34.47
N LEU A 186 -70.34 -70.90 -33.98
CA LEU A 186 -70.05 -72.30 -34.23
C LEU A 186 -70.76 -73.28 -33.25
N GLY A 187 -71.31 -72.76 -32.14
CA GLY A 187 -72.07 -73.59 -31.22
C GLY A 187 -73.56 -73.28 -31.29
N PRO A 188 -74.48 -74.24 -31.23
CA PRO A 188 -74.40 -75.71 -31.02
C PRO A 188 -74.86 -76.53 -32.18
N ALA A 189 -73.96 -77.13 -32.91
CA ALA A 189 -74.34 -78.23 -33.85
C ALA A 189 -73.66 -79.52 -33.37
N ALA A 190 -74.08 -80.02 -32.25
CA ALA A 190 -73.94 -81.45 -31.88
C ALA A 190 -74.84 -81.77 -30.68
N LYS A 191 -76.06 -82.13 -30.96
CA LYS A 191 -76.69 -83.17 -30.23
C LYS A 191 -76.86 -84.34 -31.18
#